data_e8417f46e9f021deb6ab81e5cfb210db
#
_entry.id   e8417f46e9f021deb6ab81e5cfb210db
#
_cell.length_a   1.000
_cell.length_b   1.000
_cell.length_c   1.000
_cell.angle_alpha   90.00
_cell.angle_beta   90.00
_cell.angle_gamma   90.00
#
_symmetry.space_group_name_H-M   'P 1'
#
loop_
_entity.id
_entity.type
_entity.pdbx_description
1 polymer ?
#
loop_
_entity_poly.entity_id
_entity_poly.type
_entity_poly.pdbx_seq_one_letter_code
_entity_poly.pdbx_strand_id
1 'polypeptide(L)'
;RALSSAASDVYKRQDLFKAEQDSTGTWTVENLKYPMNSQGDDFAMTFDGLHNRGFFSTNRGDARGWDHIMSFECPEVLLTVKGWVYEKDGYELPEGLVYMVGNDGTNLKLSVKGDGSFTQEIQPNVDYVFLGTCKGFLNHKEQLRVDTSSVSKEYVLQFELASITAPVLVDNVFYAFDSAELTDSSTLALDSLVTLMEDNPNITIELSSHCDYRGRDEYNIRLSQRRAESVVKYLIAHGVATDRLTPIG
;
A
#
# COMPACT_ATOMS: atom_id res chain seq x y z
N ARG A 1 -11.09 -3.80 -28.16
CA ARG A 1 -11.25 -2.35 -28.38
C ARG A 1 -11.45 -2.09 -29.88
N ALA A 2 -12.43 -1.30 -30.22
CA ALA A 2 -12.65 -0.84 -31.58
C ALA A 2 -12.70 0.68 -31.58
N LEU A 3 -12.09 1.32 -32.58
CA LEU A 3 -12.18 2.75 -32.79
C LEU A 3 -13.03 2.97 -34.06
N SER A 4 -13.92 3.92 -34.00
CA SER A 4 -14.82 4.27 -35.09
C SER A 4 -14.87 5.79 -35.24
N SER A 5 -14.90 6.28 -36.48
CA SER A 5 -15.30 7.65 -36.76
C SER A 5 -16.80 7.62 -37.08
N ALA A 6 -17.59 8.40 -36.36
CA ALA A 6 -19.01 8.58 -36.68
C ALA A 6 -19.16 9.86 -37.49
N ALA A 7 -19.58 9.72 -38.77
CA ALA A 7 -20.06 10.84 -39.57
C ALA A 7 -21.55 11.00 -39.29
N SER A 8 -21.99 12.10 -38.70
CA SER A 8 -23.39 12.44 -38.57
C SER A 8 -23.63 13.79 -39.23
N ASP A 9 -24.40 13.76 -40.27
CA ASP A 9 -24.89 14.89 -41.07
C ASP A 9 -23.86 15.81 -41.76
N VAL A 10 -24.26 16.36 -42.91
CA VAL A 10 -23.50 17.22 -43.84
C VAL A 10 -22.93 18.50 -43.19
N TYR A 11 -23.23 18.74 -41.91
CA TYR A 11 -22.79 19.92 -41.15
C TYR A 11 -22.15 19.60 -39.79
N LYS A 12 -21.92 18.33 -39.45
CA LYS A 12 -21.27 17.96 -38.20
C LYS A 12 -19.86 17.47 -38.47
N ARG A 13 -18.96 17.93 -37.66
CA ARG A 13 -17.54 17.55 -37.65
C ARG A 13 -17.39 16.07 -37.31
N GLN A 14 -16.34 15.46 -37.83
CA GLN A 14 -15.98 14.09 -37.52
C GLN A 14 -15.13 14.06 -36.25
N ASP A 15 -15.48 13.21 -35.30
CA ASP A 15 -14.73 12.98 -34.06
C ASP A 15 -14.35 11.51 -33.96
N LEU A 16 -13.26 11.27 -33.24
CA LEU A 16 -12.78 9.94 -32.85
C LEU A 16 -13.43 9.50 -31.56
N PHE A 17 -13.94 8.27 -31.51
CA PHE A 17 -14.56 7.65 -30.36
C PHE A 17 -13.84 6.33 -30.04
N LYS A 18 -13.73 6.00 -28.78
CA LYS A 18 -13.31 4.72 -28.25
C LYS A 18 -14.54 3.91 -27.90
N ALA A 19 -14.65 2.68 -28.41
CA ALA A 19 -15.67 1.74 -28.02
C ALA A 19 -15.04 0.53 -27.30
N GLU A 20 -15.55 0.19 -26.14
CA GLU A 20 -15.14 -0.98 -25.36
C GLU A 20 -16.34 -1.85 -25.05
N GLN A 21 -16.18 -3.15 -25.19
CA GLN A 21 -17.20 -4.13 -24.85
C GLN A 21 -16.83 -4.77 -23.49
N ASP A 22 -17.77 -4.77 -22.55
CA ASP A 22 -17.59 -5.42 -21.27
C ASP A 22 -17.79 -6.95 -21.39
N SER A 23 -17.58 -7.67 -20.26
CA SER A 23 -17.76 -9.12 -20.19
C SER A 23 -19.19 -9.59 -20.41
N THR A 24 -20.18 -8.69 -20.36
CA THR A 24 -21.61 -8.98 -20.63
C THR A 24 -22.01 -8.77 -22.10
N GLY A 25 -21.08 -8.22 -22.91
CA GLY A 25 -21.32 -7.89 -24.32
C GLY A 25 -21.87 -6.48 -24.52
N THR A 26 -21.99 -5.67 -23.48
CA THR A 26 -22.48 -4.28 -23.57
C THR A 26 -21.36 -3.35 -24.06
N TRP A 27 -21.65 -2.48 -25.01
CA TRP A 27 -20.70 -1.52 -25.55
C TRP A 27 -20.79 -0.18 -24.81
N THR A 28 -19.65 0.31 -24.37
CA THR A 28 -19.47 1.68 -23.88
C THR A 28 -18.71 2.49 -24.93
N VAL A 29 -19.22 3.66 -25.28
CA VAL A 29 -18.63 4.55 -26.29
C VAL A 29 -18.26 5.87 -25.65
N GLU A 30 -17.00 6.27 -25.78
CA GLU A 30 -16.45 7.48 -25.22
C GLU A 30 -15.81 8.36 -26.30
N ASN A 31 -16.12 9.66 -26.33
CA ASN A 31 -15.43 10.63 -27.18
C ASN A 31 -14.02 10.85 -26.64
N LEU A 32 -13.00 10.77 -27.51
CA LEU A 32 -11.60 10.90 -27.09
C LEU A 32 -11.21 12.30 -26.63
N LYS A 33 -12.06 13.31 -26.90
CA LYS A 33 -11.85 14.71 -26.49
C LYS A 33 -10.49 15.28 -26.96
N TYR A 34 -10.20 16.50 -26.53
CA TYR A 34 -8.89 17.11 -26.75
C TYR A 34 -7.80 16.36 -25.96
N PRO A 35 -6.60 16.10 -26.51
CA PRO A 35 -6.07 16.63 -27.77
C PRO A 35 -6.38 15.78 -29.04
N MET A 36 -7.01 14.62 -28.89
CA MET A 36 -7.29 13.73 -30.03
C MET A 36 -8.34 14.33 -30.95
N ASN A 37 -9.44 14.81 -30.41
CA ASN A 37 -10.46 15.56 -31.12
C ASN A 37 -10.23 17.07 -31.00
N SER A 38 -10.58 17.80 -32.02
CA SER A 38 -10.39 19.22 -32.15
C SER A 38 -11.68 19.94 -32.58
N GLN A 39 -11.54 21.21 -33.00
CA GLN A 39 -12.63 21.94 -33.66
C GLN A 39 -12.75 21.60 -35.16
N GLY A 40 -11.82 20.86 -35.74
CA GLY A 40 -11.83 20.36 -37.10
C GLY A 40 -12.46 18.97 -37.19
N ASP A 41 -12.32 18.36 -38.38
CA ASP A 41 -12.63 16.94 -38.58
C ASP A 41 -11.43 16.11 -38.15
N ASP A 42 -11.68 15.12 -37.30
CA ASP A 42 -10.65 14.20 -36.77
C ASP A 42 -11.10 12.76 -37.03
N PHE A 43 -10.34 11.99 -37.83
CA PHE A 43 -10.79 10.69 -38.36
C PHE A 43 -9.62 9.78 -38.75
N ALA A 44 -9.94 8.56 -39.21
CA ALA A 44 -9.02 7.57 -39.77
C ALA A 44 -7.80 7.27 -38.89
N MET A 45 -8.03 7.03 -37.57
CA MET A 45 -6.96 6.68 -36.64
C MET A 45 -6.40 5.29 -36.95
N THR A 46 -5.09 5.19 -36.99
CA THR A 46 -4.35 3.94 -37.12
C THR A 46 -3.31 3.82 -36.01
N PHE A 47 -2.97 2.60 -35.63
CA PHE A 47 -1.99 2.33 -34.58
C PHE A 47 -0.73 1.68 -35.12
N ASP A 48 0.40 2.03 -34.52
CA ASP A 48 1.68 1.37 -34.70
C ASP A 48 1.98 0.50 -33.47
N GLY A 49 1.77 -0.82 -33.61
CA GLY A 49 2.06 -1.78 -32.54
C GLY A 49 1.02 -1.79 -31.41
N LEU A 50 1.43 -1.47 -30.19
CA LEU A 50 0.68 -1.67 -28.94
C LEU A 50 -0.46 -0.67 -28.65
N HIS A 51 -0.93 0.09 -29.63
CA HIS A 51 -2.03 1.07 -29.51
C HIS A 51 -1.71 2.32 -28.68
N ASN A 52 -0.44 2.55 -28.32
CA ASN A 52 -0.02 3.74 -27.59
C ASN A 52 0.55 4.86 -28.48
N ARG A 53 0.78 4.59 -29.76
CA ARG A 53 1.17 5.56 -30.77
C ARG A 53 0.57 5.23 -32.13
N GLY A 54 0.50 6.22 -32.99
CA GLY A 54 -0.05 6.02 -34.33
C GLY A 54 -0.26 7.33 -35.04
N PHE A 55 -1.18 7.30 -36.01
CA PHE A 55 -1.49 8.43 -36.87
C PHE A 55 -3.01 8.59 -36.99
N PHE A 56 -3.44 9.81 -37.21
CA PHE A 56 -4.85 10.13 -37.54
C PHE A 56 -4.88 11.32 -38.50
N SER A 57 -5.99 11.43 -39.24
CA SER A 57 -6.24 12.52 -40.17
C SER A 57 -7.03 13.63 -39.49
N THR A 58 -6.64 14.88 -39.76
CA THR A 58 -7.32 16.06 -39.21
C THR A 58 -7.11 17.27 -40.06
N ASN A 59 -8.11 18.15 -40.14
CA ASN A 59 -7.98 19.46 -40.80
C ASN A 59 -7.79 20.62 -39.78
N ARG A 60 -7.46 20.29 -38.53
CA ARG A 60 -7.23 21.29 -37.48
C ARG A 60 -6.17 22.30 -37.87
N GLY A 61 -6.51 23.58 -37.71
CA GLY A 61 -5.56 24.68 -37.97
C GLY A 61 -5.31 25.00 -39.45
N ASP A 62 -5.91 24.28 -40.41
CA ASP A 62 -5.83 24.65 -41.84
C ASP A 62 -7.03 25.48 -42.27
N ALA A 63 -6.77 26.74 -42.60
CA ALA A 63 -7.81 27.68 -43.02
C ALA A 63 -8.49 27.30 -44.33
N ARG A 64 -7.92 26.41 -45.13
CA ARG A 64 -8.44 25.91 -46.42
C ARG A 64 -9.28 24.62 -46.21
N GLY A 65 -9.25 24.05 -44.98
CA GLY A 65 -9.97 22.81 -44.66
C GLY A 65 -9.29 21.53 -45.23
N TRP A 66 -8.01 21.57 -45.54
CA TRP A 66 -7.29 20.38 -46.04
C TRP A 66 -6.93 19.46 -44.90
N ASP A 67 -7.01 18.16 -45.14
CA ASP A 67 -6.63 17.13 -44.17
C ASP A 67 -5.12 16.94 -44.13
N HIS A 68 -4.61 16.77 -42.93
CA HIS A 68 -3.24 16.48 -42.65
C HIS A 68 -3.17 15.19 -41.82
N ILE A 69 -2.05 14.46 -41.96
CA ILE A 69 -1.78 13.30 -41.11
C ILE A 69 -0.93 13.78 -39.94
N MET A 70 -1.45 13.56 -38.75
CA MET A 70 -0.74 13.82 -37.47
C MET A 70 -0.40 12.53 -36.76
N SER A 71 0.76 12.51 -36.13
CA SER A 71 1.14 11.43 -35.22
C SER A 71 0.64 11.73 -33.81
N PHE A 72 0.34 10.68 -33.08
CA PHE A 72 0.08 10.76 -31.64
C PHE A 72 0.94 9.73 -30.90
N GLU A 73 1.25 10.05 -29.65
CA GLU A 73 1.86 9.15 -28.70
C GLU A 73 1.15 9.32 -27.35
N CYS A 74 0.64 8.21 -26.83
CA CYS A 74 0.09 8.13 -25.48
C CYS A 74 1.12 7.40 -24.62
N PRO A 75 1.91 8.09 -23.82
CA PRO A 75 2.88 7.44 -22.97
C PRO A 75 2.20 6.45 -22.04
N GLU A 76 2.74 5.26 -21.95
CA GLU A 76 2.26 4.26 -21.00
C GLU A 76 2.53 4.77 -19.58
N VAL A 77 1.46 4.88 -18.78
CA VAL A 77 1.59 5.29 -17.38
C VAL A 77 1.95 4.07 -16.58
N LEU A 78 3.19 4.01 -16.12
CA LEU A 78 3.69 2.97 -15.25
C LEU A 78 3.61 3.44 -13.80
N LEU A 79 2.84 2.73 -12.99
CA LEU A 79 2.81 2.88 -11.55
C LEU A 79 3.59 1.72 -10.93
N THR A 80 4.60 2.04 -10.17
CA THR A 80 5.46 1.03 -9.54
C THR A 80 5.60 1.30 -8.05
N VAL A 81 5.71 0.23 -7.29
CA VAL A 81 6.17 0.28 -5.90
C VAL A 81 7.58 -0.28 -5.83
N LYS A 82 8.46 0.42 -5.16
CA LYS A 82 9.80 0.01 -4.82
C LYS A 82 9.95 0.00 -3.30
N GLY A 83 10.53 -1.04 -2.75
CA GLY A 83 10.69 -1.12 -1.30
C GLY A 83 11.94 -1.86 -0.90
N TRP A 84 12.25 -1.79 0.39
CA TRP A 84 13.37 -2.46 1.04
C TRP A 84 12.91 -3.12 2.32
N VAL A 85 13.44 -4.33 2.55
CA VAL A 85 13.27 -5.07 3.79
C VAL A 85 14.63 -5.10 4.49
N TYR A 86 14.67 -4.56 5.71
CA TYR A 86 15.91 -4.42 6.48
C TYR A 86 15.63 -4.58 7.98
N GLU A 87 16.66 -4.91 8.75
CA GLU A 87 16.62 -4.96 10.19
C GLU A 87 16.60 -3.56 10.79
N LYS A 88 16.02 -3.39 11.96
CA LYS A 88 15.98 -2.12 12.70
C LYS A 88 17.36 -1.45 12.84
N ASP A 89 18.43 -2.22 12.89
CA ASP A 89 19.80 -1.72 12.96
C ASP A 89 20.39 -1.35 11.58
N GLY A 90 19.60 -1.46 10.50
CA GLY A 90 19.94 -1.02 9.14
C GLY A 90 20.60 -2.08 8.26
N TYR A 91 20.67 -3.35 8.69
CA TYR A 91 21.18 -4.44 7.86
C TYR A 91 20.10 -4.94 6.89
N GLU A 92 20.49 -5.14 5.63
CA GLU A 92 19.60 -5.71 4.62
C GLU A 92 19.25 -7.16 4.95
N LEU A 93 18.00 -7.55 4.68
CA LEU A 93 17.48 -8.89 4.89
C LEU A 93 17.21 -9.58 3.54
N PRO A 94 18.22 -10.21 2.92
CA PRO A 94 18.11 -10.82 1.58
C PRO A 94 17.17 -12.04 1.53
N GLU A 95 16.84 -12.64 2.67
CA GLU A 95 15.86 -13.72 2.80
C GLU A 95 14.44 -13.20 3.08
N GLY A 96 14.27 -11.90 3.09
CA GLY A 96 12.97 -11.24 3.28
C GLY A 96 11.97 -11.60 2.18
N LEU A 97 10.71 -11.60 2.55
CA LEU A 97 9.57 -11.80 1.66
C LEU A 97 8.58 -10.67 1.88
N VAL A 98 7.94 -10.24 0.80
CA VAL A 98 6.86 -9.25 0.88
C VAL A 98 5.61 -9.85 0.25
N TYR A 99 4.55 -9.98 1.03
CA TYR A 99 3.24 -10.35 0.52
C TYR A 99 2.48 -9.08 0.17
N MET A 100 1.90 -9.05 -1.03
CA MET A 100 1.13 -7.92 -1.55
C MET A 100 -0.29 -8.40 -1.86
N VAL A 101 -1.27 -7.75 -1.26
CA VAL A 101 -2.70 -8.03 -1.48
C VAL A 101 -3.39 -6.74 -1.88
N GLY A 102 -4.15 -6.79 -2.98
CA GLY A 102 -4.96 -5.67 -3.48
C GLY A 102 -6.45 -5.94 -3.33
N ASN A 103 -7.24 -4.87 -3.20
CA ASN A 103 -8.71 -4.95 -3.18
C ASN A 103 -9.31 -5.33 -4.55
N ASP A 104 -8.48 -5.39 -5.59
CA ASP A 104 -8.80 -5.90 -6.94
C ASP A 104 -8.66 -7.43 -7.06
N GLY A 105 -8.26 -8.12 -5.99
CA GLY A 105 -7.96 -9.55 -5.95
C GLY A 105 -6.50 -9.90 -6.21
N THR A 106 -5.62 -8.91 -6.38
CA THR A 106 -4.17 -9.14 -6.45
C THR A 106 -3.69 -9.84 -5.18
N ASN A 107 -2.92 -10.92 -5.35
CA ASN A 107 -2.27 -11.65 -4.25
C ASN A 107 -0.92 -12.17 -4.75
N LEU A 108 0.15 -11.49 -4.37
CA LEU A 108 1.51 -11.80 -4.82
C LEU A 108 2.44 -12.03 -3.64
N LYS A 109 3.40 -12.92 -3.86
CA LYS A 109 4.53 -13.14 -2.97
C LYS A 109 5.80 -12.69 -3.68
N LEU A 110 6.41 -11.64 -3.19
CA LEU A 110 7.61 -11.03 -3.74
C LEU A 110 8.83 -11.44 -2.93
N SER A 111 9.86 -11.96 -3.60
CA SER A 111 11.17 -12.18 -2.99
C SER A 111 12.01 -10.92 -3.15
N VAL A 112 12.70 -10.51 -2.10
CA VAL A 112 13.63 -9.39 -2.19
C VAL A 112 14.94 -9.81 -2.85
N LYS A 113 15.67 -8.84 -3.38
CA LYS A 113 17.02 -9.03 -3.93
C LYS A 113 18.05 -9.12 -2.79
N GLY A 114 19.30 -9.39 -3.14
CA GLY A 114 20.41 -9.48 -2.17
C GLY A 114 20.65 -8.21 -1.35
N ASP A 115 20.20 -7.05 -1.84
CA ASP A 115 20.22 -5.75 -1.16
C ASP A 115 18.90 -5.45 -0.39
N GLY A 116 18.07 -6.46 -0.16
CA GLY A 116 16.77 -6.31 0.49
C GLY A 116 15.71 -5.60 -0.34
N SER A 117 16.00 -5.16 -1.57
CA SER A 117 15.06 -4.40 -2.39
C SER A 117 14.09 -5.29 -3.17
N PHE A 118 12.92 -4.73 -3.47
CA PHE A 118 11.97 -5.27 -4.43
C PHE A 118 11.36 -4.15 -5.27
N THR A 119 10.81 -4.53 -6.42
CA THR A 119 10.05 -3.60 -7.28
C THR A 119 8.90 -4.37 -7.90
N GLN A 120 7.70 -3.77 -7.90
CA GLN A 120 6.49 -4.36 -8.46
C GLN A 120 5.66 -3.31 -9.17
N GLU A 121 5.11 -3.66 -10.32
CA GLU A 121 4.09 -2.84 -10.99
C GLU A 121 2.75 -2.96 -10.24
N ILE A 122 2.03 -1.83 -10.16
CA ILE A 122 0.76 -1.72 -9.44
C ILE A 122 -0.29 -1.04 -10.33
N GLN A 123 -1.55 -1.26 -10.04
CA GLN A 123 -2.66 -0.70 -10.80
C GLN A 123 -3.21 0.57 -10.15
N PRO A 124 -3.71 1.53 -10.95
CA PRO A 124 -4.37 2.72 -10.42
C PRO A 124 -5.70 2.35 -9.75
N ASN A 125 -6.13 3.16 -8.79
CA ASN A 125 -7.36 3.00 -8.01
C ASN A 125 -7.47 1.67 -7.24
N VAL A 126 -6.35 1.08 -6.88
CA VAL A 126 -6.28 -0.12 -6.04
C VAL A 126 -5.64 0.22 -4.72
N ASP A 127 -6.26 -0.22 -3.63
CA ASP A 127 -5.68 -0.15 -2.29
C ASP A 127 -4.92 -1.45 -2.03
N TYR A 128 -3.64 -1.33 -1.73
CA TYR A 128 -2.76 -2.46 -1.47
C TYR A 128 -2.36 -2.52 0.00
N VAL A 129 -2.26 -3.73 0.51
CA VAL A 129 -1.65 -4.06 1.80
C VAL A 129 -0.40 -4.88 1.52
N PHE A 130 0.71 -4.46 2.08
CA PHE A 130 1.98 -5.15 2.01
C PHE A 130 2.37 -5.68 3.39
N LEU A 131 2.85 -6.91 3.46
CA LEU A 131 3.37 -7.52 4.68
C LEU A 131 4.81 -7.97 4.44
N GLY A 132 5.76 -7.24 5.00
CA GLY A 132 7.17 -7.61 5.03
C GLY A 132 7.44 -8.66 6.11
N THR A 133 8.10 -9.75 5.75
CA THR A 133 8.39 -10.86 6.65
C THR A 133 9.81 -11.38 6.45
N CYS A 134 10.46 -11.80 7.52
CA CYS A 134 11.73 -12.53 7.48
C CYS A 134 11.78 -13.51 8.66
N LYS A 135 12.40 -14.67 8.46
CA LYS A 135 12.53 -15.67 9.54
C LYS A 135 13.36 -15.10 10.69
N GLY A 136 12.83 -15.13 11.90
CA GLY A 136 13.48 -14.60 13.10
C GLY A 136 13.20 -13.13 13.37
N PHE A 137 12.30 -12.52 12.60
CA PHE A 137 11.90 -11.13 12.73
C PHE A 137 10.38 -10.99 12.88
N LEU A 138 9.97 -9.88 13.47
CA LEU A 138 8.56 -9.47 13.51
C LEU A 138 8.13 -8.99 12.11
N ASN A 139 6.92 -9.33 11.73
CA ASN A 139 6.34 -8.83 10.49
C ASN A 139 6.04 -7.33 10.58
N HIS A 140 6.15 -6.65 9.45
CA HIS A 140 5.78 -5.24 9.33
C HIS A 140 4.77 -5.08 8.20
N LYS A 141 3.66 -4.42 8.48
CA LYS A 141 2.57 -4.19 7.54
C LYS A 141 2.53 -2.73 7.12
N GLU A 142 2.45 -2.51 5.80
CA GLU A 142 2.28 -1.20 5.19
C GLU A 142 1.04 -1.18 4.30
N GLN A 143 0.38 -0.03 4.21
CA GLN A 143 -0.77 0.18 3.36
C GLN A 143 -0.45 1.26 2.33
N LEU A 144 -0.79 0.99 1.08
CA LEU A 144 -0.61 1.92 -0.03
C LEU A 144 -1.93 2.11 -0.76
N ARG A 145 -2.41 3.35 -0.77
CA ARG A 145 -3.52 3.77 -1.59
C ARG A 145 -3.00 4.36 -2.89
N VAL A 146 -3.42 3.80 -4.02
CA VAL A 146 -2.99 4.23 -5.34
C VAL A 146 -4.11 5.00 -6.02
N ASP A 147 -3.92 6.31 -6.15
CA ASP A 147 -4.86 7.18 -6.85
C ASP A 147 -4.70 7.07 -8.37
N THR A 148 -5.72 7.55 -9.11
CA THR A 148 -5.61 7.70 -10.57
C THR A 148 -4.49 8.68 -10.89
N SER A 149 -3.54 8.26 -11.73
CA SER A 149 -2.47 9.12 -12.21
C SER A 149 -2.41 9.10 -13.73
N SER A 150 -2.21 10.24 -14.34
CA SER A 150 -1.91 10.40 -15.77
C SER A 150 -0.40 10.42 -16.07
N VAL A 151 0.42 10.29 -15.04
CA VAL A 151 1.90 10.32 -15.12
C VAL A 151 2.43 9.09 -14.39
N SER A 152 3.51 8.51 -14.91
CA SER A 152 4.24 7.43 -14.24
C SER A 152 4.73 7.89 -12.87
N LYS A 153 4.54 7.02 -11.85
CA LYS A 153 4.89 7.33 -10.47
C LYS A 153 5.50 6.11 -9.79
N GLU A 154 6.56 6.35 -9.04
CA GLU A 154 7.17 5.36 -8.16
C GLU A 154 6.77 5.66 -6.71
N TYR A 155 6.21 4.66 -6.03
CA TYR A 155 5.94 4.69 -4.60
C TYR A 155 7.05 3.98 -3.86
N VAL A 156 7.45 4.51 -2.71
CA VAL A 156 8.55 3.95 -1.91
C VAL A 156 8.01 3.42 -0.59
N LEU A 157 8.31 2.16 -0.27
CA LEU A 157 7.95 1.51 0.99
C LEU A 157 9.21 1.02 1.71
N GLN A 158 9.18 1.07 3.04
CA GLN A 158 10.29 0.63 3.89
C GLN A 158 9.77 -0.32 4.96
N PHE A 159 10.33 -1.54 5.00
CA PHE A 159 9.95 -2.57 5.95
C PHE A 159 11.09 -2.76 6.94
N GLU A 160 11.05 -2.03 8.03
CA GLU A 160 11.95 -2.18 9.16
C GLU A 160 11.45 -3.32 10.05
N LEU A 161 12.20 -4.43 10.09
CA LEU A 161 11.84 -5.60 10.86
C LEU A 161 12.66 -5.68 12.16
N ALA A 162 11.96 -5.79 13.28
CA ALA A 162 12.61 -6.01 14.57
C ALA A 162 12.87 -7.49 14.81
N SER A 163 14.06 -7.83 15.34
CA SER A 163 14.38 -9.21 15.71
C SER A 163 13.48 -9.70 16.85
N ILE A 164 12.98 -10.94 16.75
CA ILE A 164 12.19 -11.57 17.82
C ILE A 164 13.02 -11.91 19.07
N THR A 165 14.35 -11.90 18.97
CA THR A 165 15.25 -12.23 20.09
C THR A 165 15.66 -11.00 20.88
N ALA A 166 15.46 -9.80 20.36
CA ALA A 166 15.79 -8.56 21.04
C ALA A 166 14.60 -8.06 21.87
N PRO A 167 14.81 -7.63 23.12
CA PRO A 167 13.76 -6.98 23.90
C PRO A 167 13.30 -5.69 23.19
N VAL A 168 12.01 -5.52 23.06
CA VAL A 168 11.40 -4.29 22.52
C VAL A 168 10.92 -3.45 23.69
N LEU A 169 11.42 -2.22 23.81
CA LEU A 169 10.94 -1.28 24.81
C LEU A 169 9.58 -0.74 24.38
N VAL A 170 8.59 -0.89 25.24
CA VAL A 170 7.27 -0.28 25.05
C VAL A 170 7.23 1.03 25.83
N ASP A 171 7.46 2.14 25.14
CA ASP A 171 7.43 3.47 25.71
C ASP A 171 5.99 3.95 25.97
N ASN A 172 5.87 4.99 26.82
CA ASN A 172 4.62 5.68 27.10
C ASN A 172 3.52 4.83 27.75
N VAL A 173 3.90 3.78 28.52
CA VAL A 173 2.98 3.07 29.40
C VAL A 173 3.07 3.66 30.80
N PHE A 174 2.02 4.35 31.22
CA PHE A 174 1.96 5.06 32.51
C PHE A 174 0.91 4.43 33.41
N TYR A 175 1.20 4.45 34.70
CA TYR A 175 0.32 3.97 35.76
C TYR A 175 -0.04 5.11 36.71
N ALA A 176 -1.19 5.00 37.37
CA ALA A 176 -1.50 5.89 38.47
C ALA A 176 -0.48 5.74 39.60
N PHE A 177 -0.31 6.82 40.42
CA PHE A 177 0.67 6.82 41.48
C PHE A 177 0.43 5.66 42.46
N ASP A 178 1.49 4.92 42.77
CA ASP A 178 1.48 3.74 43.69
C ASP A 178 0.40 2.69 43.29
N SER A 179 0.11 2.56 41.98
CA SER A 179 -0.94 1.70 41.43
C SER A 179 -0.43 0.89 40.26
N ALA A 180 -1.17 -0.14 39.92
CA ALA A 180 -1.08 -0.89 38.67
C ALA A 180 -2.20 -0.51 37.67
N GLU A 181 -2.98 0.53 37.95
CA GLU A 181 -4.00 1.02 37.08
C GLU A 181 -3.41 1.81 35.93
N LEU A 182 -3.72 1.42 34.71
CA LEU A 182 -3.26 2.08 33.48
C LEU A 182 -3.96 3.43 33.32
N THR A 183 -3.22 4.42 32.88
CA THR A 183 -3.78 5.74 32.54
C THR A 183 -4.28 5.76 31.11
N ASP A 184 -5.23 6.67 30.80
CA ASP A 184 -5.75 6.85 29.44
C ASP A 184 -4.66 7.18 28.42
N SER A 185 -3.57 7.83 28.85
CA SER A 185 -2.42 8.13 27.99
C SER A 185 -1.63 6.90 27.53
N SER A 186 -1.81 5.74 28.20
CA SER A 186 -1.17 4.48 27.82
C SER A 186 -1.87 3.77 26.67
N THR A 187 -3.12 4.14 26.33
CA THR A 187 -3.94 3.41 25.35
C THR A 187 -3.28 3.34 23.98
N LEU A 188 -2.71 4.43 23.49
CA LEU A 188 -2.05 4.46 22.17
C LEU A 188 -0.86 3.49 22.07
N ALA A 189 -0.04 3.42 23.13
CA ALA A 189 1.08 2.50 23.17
C ALA A 189 0.62 1.04 23.23
N LEU A 190 -0.43 0.78 24.00
CA LEU A 190 -1.01 -0.56 24.14
C LEU A 190 -1.76 -1.00 22.88
N ASP A 191 -2.45 -0.09 22.19
CA ASP A 191 -3.09 -0.38 20.89
C ASP A 191 -2.05 -0.72 19.82
N SER A 192 -0.89 -0.06 19.83
CA SER A 192 0.22 -0.43 18.96
C SER A 192 0.74 -1.83 19.26
N LEU A 193 0.77 -2.23 20.54
CA LEU A 193 1.15 -3.59 20.92
C LEU A 193 0.08 -4.62 20.54
N VAL A 194 -1.20 -4.30 20.61
CA VAL A 194 -2.29 -5.14 20.08
C VAL A 194 -2.08 -5.36 18.58
N THR A 195 -1.88 -4.30 17.81
CA THR A 195 -1.63 -4.39 16.36
C THR A 195 -0.41 -5.25 16.05
N LEU A 196 0.69 -5.08 16.80
CA LEU A 196 1.88 -5.92 16.64
C LEU A 196 1.57 -7.41 16.86
N MET A 197 0.75 -7.75 17.86
CA MET A 197 0.35 -9.11 18.15
C MET A 197 -0.61 -9.68 17.09
N GLU A 198 -1.44 -8.86 16.49
CA GLU A 198 -2.34 -9.24 15.39
C GLU A 198 -1.54 -9.50 14.09
N ASP A 199 -0.58 -8.66 13.76
CA ASP A 199 0.28 -8.81 12.58
C ASP A 199 1.26 -9.99 12.71
N ASN A 200 1.47 -10.48 13.95
CA ASN A 200 2.37 -11.59 14.28
C ASN A 200 1.64 -12.72 15.06
N PRO A 201 0.72 -13.47 14.44
CA PRO A 201 -0.13 -14.43 15.16
C PRO A 201 0.62 -15.61 15.79
N ASN A 202 1.84 -15.88 15.36
CA ASN A 202 2.62 -17.08 15.78
C ASN A 202 3.64 -16.80 16.88
N ILE A 203 3.74 -15.56 17.39
CA ILE A 203 4.65 -15.23 18.49
C ILE A 203 3.96 -15.27 19.85
N THR A 204 4.74 -15.58 20.87
CA THR A 204 4.42 -15.36 22.27
C THR A 204 5.32 -14.28 22.82
N ILE A 205 4.83 -13.46 23.73
CA ILE A 205 5.61 -12.38 24.34
C ILE A 205 5.64 -12.51 25.86
N GLU A 206 6.77 -12.14 26.42
CA GLU A 206 6.97 -11.91 27.84
C GLU A 206 6.91 -10.40 28.08
N LEU A 207 6.03 -9.98 28.98
CA LEU A 207 5.80 -8.59 29.34
C LEU A 207 6.43 -8.29 30.68
N SER A 208 7.61 -7.67 30.66
CA SER A 208 8.33 -7.30 31.85
C SER A 208 7.99 -5.87 32.27
N SER A 209 7.67 -5.67 33.54
CA SER A 209 7.51 -4.35 34.14
C SER A 209 8.50 -4.15 35.28
N HIS A 210 9.07 -2.96 35.35
CA HIS A 210 10.07 -2.65 36.38
C HIS A 210 9.60 -1.45 37.22
N CYS A 211 9.94 -1.47 38.52
CA CYS A 211 9.80 -0.32 39.40
C CYS A 211 11.16 0.29 39.67
N ASP A 212 11.20 1.53 40.16
CA ASP A 212 12.42 2.16 40.66
C ASP A 212 12.88 1.48 41.98
N TYR A 213 14.13 1.72 42.35
CA TYR A 213 14.74 1.13 43.54
C TYR A 213 14.22 1.68 44.89
N ARG A 214 13.30 2.66 44.82
CA ARG A 214 12.74 3.30 46.04
C ARG A 214 11.69 2.40 46.66
N GLY A 215 11.80 2.16 47.96
CA GLY A 215 10.87 1.34 48.72
C GLY A 215 11.44 0.00 49.16
N ARG A 216 10.56 -0.94 49.47
CA ARG A 216 10.94 -2.31 49.85
C ARG A 216 10.95 -3.21 48.66
N ASP A 217 11.96 -4.04 48.47
CA ASP A 217 12.09 -4.92 47.31
C ASP A 217 10.86 -5.82 47.09
N GLU A 218 10.37 -6.45 48.16
CA GLU A 218 9.17 -7.29 48.07
C GLU A 218 7.91 -6.54 47.65
N TYR A 219 7.81 -5.26 47.98
CA TYR A 219 6.70 -4.41 47.54
C TYR A 219 6.85 -4.06 46.08
N ASN A 220 8.02 -3.68 45.65
CA ASN A 220 8.33 -3.30 44.27
C ASN A 220 8.14 -4.48 43.33
N ILE A 221 8.56 -5.70 43.67
CA ILE A 221 8.31 -6.92 42.90
C ILE A 221 6.81 -7.19 42.76
N ARG A 222 6.01 -7.03 43.82
CA ARG A 222 4.57 -7.20 43.74
C ARG A 222 3.89 -6.11 42.92
N LEU A 223 4.40 -4.89 42.97
CA LEU A 223 3.85 -3.78 42.21
C LEU A 223 4.16 -3.94 40.70
N SER A 224 5.43 -4.28 40.36
CA SER A 224 5.81 -4.54 38.95
C SER A 224 5.03 -5.72 38.35
N GLN A 225 4.85 -6.82 39.11
CA GLN A 225 4.05 -7.96 38.70
C GLN A 225 2.60 -7.55 38.38
N ARG A 226 1.96 -6.81 39.27
CA ARG A 226 0.58 -6.31 39.04
C ARG A 226 0.50 -5.37 37.86
N ARG A 227 1.52 -4.58 37.59
CA ARG A 227 1.61 -3.69 36.41
C ARG A 227 1.70 -4.50 35.11
N ALA A 228 2.55 -5.51 35.06
CA ALA A 228 2.63 -6.43 33.91
C ALA A 228 1.29 -7.14 33.68
N GLU A 229 0.64 -7.61 34.75
CA GLU A 229 -0.69 -8.24 34.68
C GLU A 229 -1.78 -7.28 34.17
N SER A 230 -1.69 -5.98 34.48
CA SER A 230 -2.64 -4.98 33.95
C SER A 230 -2.52 -4.78 32.45
N VAL A 231 -1.29 -4.78 31.93
CA VAL A 231 -1.03 -4.76 30.49
C VAL A 231 -1.56 -6.03 29.83
N VAL A 232 -1.29 -7.20 30.39
CA VAL A 232 -1.82 -8.47 29.88
C VAL A 232 -3.36 -8.46 29.82
N LYS A 233 -4.03 -7.97 30.88
CA LYS A 233 -5.49 -7.83 30.90
C LYS A 233 -6.00 -6.92 29.79
N TYR A 234 -5.30 -5.81 29.54
CA TYR A 234 -5.64 -4.91 28.44
C TYR A 234 -5.57 -5.62 27.08
N LEU A 235 -4.47 -6.31 26.79
CA LEU A 235 -4.27 -7.04 25.54
C LEU A 235 -5.32 -8.13 25.34
N ILE A 236 -5.66 -8.89 26.39
CA ILE A 236 -6.71 -9.92 26.35
C ILE A 236 -8.08 -9.28 26.03
N ALA A 237 -8.41 -8.15 26.67
CA ALA A 237 -9.65 -7.43 26.41
C ALA A 237 -9.75 -6.92 24.96
N HIS A 238 -8.63 -6.74 24.28
CA HIS A 238 -8.54 -6.32 22.87
C HIS A 238 -8.26 -7.49 21.91
N GLY A 239 -8.49 -8.74 22.33
CA GLY A 239 -8.54 -9.90 21.44
C GLY A 239 -7.25 -10.74 21.37
N VAL A 240 -6.21 -10.39 22.11
CA VAL A 240 -4.97 -11.20 22.15
C VAL A 240 -5.22 -12.45 23.02
N ALA A 241 -4.86 -13.63 22.50
CA ALA A 241 -5.05 -14.89 23.21
C ALA A 241 -4.16 -14.99 24.45
N THR A 242 -4.69 -15.48 25.55
CA THR A 242 -4.03 -15.53 26.88
C THR A 242 -2.76 -16.38 26.86
N ASP A 243 -2.74 -17.47 26.12
CA ASP A 243 -1.61 -18.40 26.00
C ASP A 243 -0.39 -17.81 25.27
N ARG A 244 -0.56 -16.63 24.66
CA ARG A 244 0.51 -15.88 24.00
C ARG A 244 1.19 -14.85 24.91
N LEU A 245 0.75 -14.67 26.16
CA LEU A 245 1.14 -13.57 27.03
C LEU A 245 1.65 -14.10 28.36
N THR A 246 2.86 -13.68 28.77
CA THR A 246 3.44 -14.03 30.08
C THR A 246 3.84 -12.75 30.81
N PRO A 247 3.16 -12.38 31.92
CA PRO A 247 3.54 -11.21 32.72
C PRO A 247 4.69 -11.54 33.69
N ILE A 248 5.69 -10.66 33.73
CA ILE A 248 6.82 -10.74 34.70
C ILE A 248 7.03 -9.38 35.35
N GLY A 249 7.22 -9.37 36.69
CA GLY A 249 7.46 -8.17 37.46
C GLY A 249 8.80 -8.12 38.16
#